data_5bd845f52a91cbf9992ef973c07f6b74
#
_entry.id   5bd845f52a91cbf9992ef973c07f6b74
#
_cell.length_a   1.000
_cell.length_b   1.000
_cell.length_c   1.000
_cell.angle_alpha   90.00
_cell.angle_beta   90.00
_cell.angle_gamma   90.00
#
_symmetry.space_group_name_H-M   'P 1'
#
loop_
_entity.id
_entity.type
_entity.pdbx_description
1 polymer ?
#
loop_
_entity_poly.entity_id
_entity_poly.type
_entity_poly.pdbx_seq_one_letter_code
_entity_poly.pdbx_strand_id
1 'polypeptide(L)'
;MAGALIAYDKELPEIQNRLPWIEPNSHLVKDSTKVSGWREEEGRRPSPILLVPQIRKNVDEWRANGYPGTSEVSKRLFRHWFEEDHEVAGFGSAFKFYFGQREAIETLVWLVEVVGSTDTVDLVKDFATISKKDIFEDNIKFQTTMDDKRQIIRYITELDREGVQDLPFENLRRFAFKMATGSGKTWVMAMAIVWSYFHKLFVPESQMSTNFLIVAPNVIVYQRLEKDFANNKIFNELPLIPPEWRQQFSLKVILRGDAAEPDPSANLFLTNIQRLYEFRDQEWEPDNPVDALLGKKPSPLASANQREMLERIQTLKDLVVINDEAHHVHDETLAWNKSLTAIHEALSNGLSSWLDFSATPKDQNGMFFPWIVVDYPLA
;
A
#
# COMPACT_ATOMS: atom_id res chain seq x y z
N MET A 1 -8.93 -35.51 -18.61
CA MET A 1 -9.75 -34.38 -19.08
C MET A 1 -8.84 -33.17 -19.10
N ALA A 2 -8.53 -32.68 -20.30
CA ALA A 2 -7.58 -31.60 -20.51
C ALA A 2 -8.23 -30.28 -20.08
N GLY A 3 -7.64 -29.61 -19.10
CA GLY A 3 -8.02 -28.27 -18.71
C GLY A 3 -7.66 -27.29 -19.84
N ALA A 4 -8.65 -26.54 -20.31
CA ALA A 4 -8.48 -25.53 -21.32
C ALA A 4 -7.51 -24.44 -20.80
N LEU A 5 -6.34 -24.34 -21.41
CA LEU A 5 -5.46 -23.19 -21.33
C LEU A 5 -6.25 -22.00 -21.91
N ILE A 6 -6.68 -21.10 -21.03
CA ILE A 6 -7.24 -19.80 -21.46
C ILE A 6 -6.08 -19.03 -22.10
N ALA A 7 -6.10 -18.90 -23.40
CA ALA A 7 -5.17 -18.08 -24.15
C ALA A 7 -5.36 -16.60 -23.75
N TYR A 8 -4.46 -16.10 -22.94
CA TYR A 8 -4.26 -14.66 -22.67
C TYR A 8 -3.36 -14.08 -23.77
N ASP A 9 -3.80 -14.10 -25.03
CA ASP A 9 -3.04 -13.57 -26.15
C ASP A 9 -3.92 -12.78 -27.12
N LYS A 10 -4.63 -11.77 -26.58
CA LYS A 10 -4.99 -10.62 -27.41
C LYS A 10 -4.36 -9.41 -26.71
N GLU A 11 -3.27 -8.94 -27.28
CA GLU A 11 -2.69 -7.66 -26.91
C GLU A 11 -3.80 -6.60 -26.90
N LEU A 12 -3.88 -5.83 -25.82
CA LEU A 12 -4.80 -4.70 -25.75
C LEU A 12 -4.38 -3.71 -26.84
N PRO A 13 -5.33 -3.17 -27.63
CA PRO A 13 -4.98 -2.16 -28.60
C PRO A 13 -4.37 -0.94 -27.92
N GLU A 14 -3.29 -0.41 -28.51
CA GLU A 14 -2.68 0.81 -28.02
C GLU A 14 -3.60 2.02 -28.28
N ILE A 15 -3.81 2.83 -27.24
CA ILE A 15 -4.44 4.14 -27.37
C ILE A 15 -3.39 5.08 -27.98
N GLN A 16 -3.66 5.59 -29.18
CA GLN A 16 -2.73 6.45 -29.90
C GLN A 16 -2.46 7.77 -29.13
N ASN A 17 -1.20 8.22 -29.14
CA ASN A 17 -0.74 9.46 -28.49
C ASN A 17 -0.91 9.53 -26.96
N ARG A 18 -1.14 8.40 -26.29
CA ARG A 18 -1.21 8.36 -24.83
C ARG A 18 0.19 8.49 -24.22
N LEU A 19 0.39 9.53 -23.42
CA LEU A 19 1.62 9.74 -22.67
C LEU A 19 1.41 9.28 -21.23
N PRO A 20 2.23 8.36 -20.70
CA PRO A 20 2.01 7.77 -19.35
C PRO A 20 2.02 8.76 -18.19
N TRP A 21 2.64 9.93 -18.37
CA TRP A 21 2.74 10.99 -17.37
C TRP A 21 1.63 12.05 -17.45
N ILE A 22 0.75 11.95 -18.44
CA ILE A 22 -0.42 12.82 -18.59
C ILE A 22 -1.66 12.06 -18.10
N GLU A 23 -2.59 12.81 -17.53
CA GLU A 23 -3.88 12.25 -17.12
C GLU A 23 -4.59 11.59 -18.32
N PRO A 24 -5.05 10.33 -18.19
CA PRO A 24 -5.77 9.67 -19.24
C PRO A 24 -7.06 10.40 -19.61
N ASN A 25 -7.21 10.76 -20.87
CA ASN A 25 -8.41 11.39 -21.43
C ASN A 25 -9.34 10.40 -22.14
N SER A 26 -8.96 9.13 -22.23
CA SER A 26 -9.75 8.06 -22.84
C SER A 26 -9.40 6.71 -22.20
N HIS A 27 -10.25 5.71 -22.41
CA HIS A 27 -10.05 4.34 -21.93
C HIS A 27 -10.66 3.30 -22.87
N LEU A 28 -10.21 2.05 -22.77
CA LEU A 28 -10.73 0.94 -23.56
C LEU A 28 -11.91 0.27 -22.88
N VAL A 29 -13.00 0.07 -23.65
CA VAL A 29 -14.19 -0.67 -23.23
C VAL A 29 -14.38 -1.88 -24.16
N LYS A 30 -14.77 -3.02 -23.60
CA LYS A 30 -15.08 -4.21 -24.38
C LYS A 30 -16.22 -3.94 -25.35
N ASP A 31 -16.03 -4.26 -26.62
CA ASP A 31 -17.03 -4.12 -27.69
C ASP A 31 -16.95 -5.32 -28.64
N SER A 32 -17.88 -6.25 -28.47
CA SER A 32 -17.95 -7.46 -29.29
C SER A 32 -18.27 -7.20 -30.76
N THR A 33 -18.69 -5.99 -31.12
CA THR A 33 -18.97 -5.60 -32.53
C THR A 33 -17.71 -5.20 -33.29
N LYS A 34 -16.61 -4.92 -32.57
CA LYS A 34 -15.32 -4.54 -33.15
C LYS A 34 -14.44 -5.77 -33.38
N VAL A 35 -13.66 -5.77 -34.43
CA VAL A 35 -12.71 -6.84 -34.74
C VAL A 35 -11.65 -6.98 -33.64
N SER A 36 -11.22 -5.87 -33.08
CA SER A 36 -10.30 -5.84 -31.91
C SER A 36 -10.94 -6.34 -30.62
N GLY A 37 -12.27 -6.40 -30.53
CA GLY A 37 -13.01 -6.65 -29.30
C GLY A 37 -13.06 -5.47 -28.32
N TRP A 38 -12.55 -4.29 -28.74
CA TRP A 38 -12.44 -3.11 -27.91
C TRP A 38 -12.82 -1.85 -28.68
N ARG A 39 -13.36 -0.85 -27.98
CA ARG A 39 -13.53 0.53 -28.46
C ARG A 39 -12.93 1.49 -27.44
N GLU A 40 -12.51 2.63 -27.89
CA GLU A 40 -12.07 3.75 -27.08
C GLU A 40 -13.27 4.62 -26.69
N GLU A 41 -13.38 4.96 -25.43
CA GLU A 41 -14.36 5.92 -24.88
C GLU A 41 -13.62 7.11 -24.29
N GLU A 42 -14.19 8.31 -24.45
CA GLU A 42 -13.69 9.53 -23.84
C GLU A 42 -13.78 9.50 -22.34
N GLY A 43 -12.84 10.20 -21.69
CA GLY A 43 -12.76 10.32 -20.27
C GLY A 43 -11.98 9.18 -19.61
N ARG A 44 -11.72 9.39 -18.36
CA ARG A 44 -10.99 8.45 -17.53
C ARG A 44 -11.85 7.24 -17.18
N ARG A 45 -11.24 6.05 -17.14
CA ARG A 45 -11.97 4.82 -16.82
C ARG A 45 -12.66 4.94 -15.45
N PRO A 46 -14.00 4.74 -15.38
CA PRO A 46 -14.71 4.70 -14.12
C PRO A 46 -14.22 3.55 -13.24
N SER A 47 -14.11 3.78 -11.94
CA SER A 47 -13.81 2.72 -10.98
C SER A 47 -15.08 2.23 -10.30
N PRO A 48 -15.33 0.92 -10.22
CA PRO A 48 -16.44 0.34 -9.47
C PRO A 48 -16.14 0.24 -7.96
N ILE A 49 -14.95 0.66 -7.52
CA ILE A 49 -14.49 0.48 -6.14
C ILE A 49 -15.12 1.53 -5.22
N LEU A 50 -15.58 1.08 -4.06
CA LEU A 50 -16.44 1.81 -3.12
C LEU A 50 -16.05 3.28 -2.88
N LEU A 51 -14.77 3.57 -2.62
CA LEU A 51 -14.31 4.91 -2.23
C LEU A 51 -13.72 5.71 -3.39
N VAL A 52 -13.18 5.00 -4.39
CA VAL A 52 -12.33 5.60 -5.42
C VAL A 52 -13.00 6.69 -6.23
N PRO A 53 -14.25 6.58 -6.70
CA PRO A 53 -14.88 7.62 -7.51
C PRO A 53 -14.93 8.98 -6.81
N GLN A 54 -15.33 8.98 -5.53
CA GLN A 54 -15.46 10.22 -4.76
C GLN A 54 -14.10 10.79 -4.36
N ILE A 55 -13.18 9.94 -3.90
CA ILE A 55 -11.82 10.35 -3.55
C ILE A 55 -11.12 10.95 -4.78
N ARG A 56 -11.17 10.26 -5.92
CA ARG A 56 -10.57 10.72 -7.18
C ARG A 56 -11.08 12.10 -7.58
N LYS A 57 -12.40 12.30 -7.57
CA LYS A 57 -13.01 13.60 -7.86
C LYS A 57 -12.45 14.71 -6.96
N ASN A 58 -12.40 14.46 -5.67
CA ASN A 58 -11.93 15.45 -4.70
C ASN A 58 -10.43 15.75 -4.86
N VAL A 59 -9.61 14.73 -5.14
CA VAL A 59 -8.17 14.89 -5.39
C VAL A 59 -7.92 15.67 -6.69
N ASP A 60 -8.68 15.41 -7.74
CA ASP A 60 -8.57 16.13 -9.01
C ASP A 60 -8.94 17.63 -8.84
N GLU A 61 -10.02 17.92 -8.12
CA GLU A 61 -10.41 19.29 -7.76
C GLU A 61 -9.35 19.98 -6.87
N TRP A 62 -8.81 19.28 -5.88
CA TRP A 62 -7.76 19.77 -4.99
C TRP A 62 -6.47 20.07 -5.75
N ARG A 63 -6.05 19.21 -6.67
CA ARG A 63 -4.90 19.42 -7.56
C ARG A 63 -5.11 20.65 -8.44
N ALA A 64 -6.28 20.76 -9.09
CA ALA A 64 -6.62 21.86 -9.98
C ALA A 64 -6.61 23.23 -9.26
N ASN A 65 -6.90 23.25 -7.95
CA ASN A 65 -6.88 24.44 -7.11
C ASN A 65 -5.50 24.72 -6.45
N GLY A 66 -4.43 24.02 -6.85
CA GLY A 66 -3.06 24.27 -6.35
C GLY A 66 -2.82 23.76 -4.93
N TYR A 67 -3.44 22.62 -4.56
CA TYR A 67 -3.21 21.91 -3.30
C TYR A 67 -3.52 22.73 -2.03
N PRO A 68 -4.72 23.31 -1.89
CA PRO A 68 -5.06 24.07 -0.69
C PRO A 68 -5.05 23.20 0.57
N GLY A 69 -4.58 23.75 1.69
CA GLY A 69 -4.51 23.04 2.96
C GLY A 69 -3.32 22.09 3.13
N THR A 70 -2.46 21.98 2.12
CA THR A 70 -1.29 21.09 2.12
C THR A 70 -0.06 21.81 2.67
N SER A 71 0.81 21.07 3.35
CA SER A 71 2.10 21.59 3.84
C SER A 71 3.01 22.05 2.69
N GLU A 72 3.89 23.00 2.97
CA GLU A 72 4.90 23.43 2.00
C GLU A 72 5.89 22.29 1.64
N VAL A 73 6.07 21.34 2.54
CA VAL A 73 6.87 20.14 2.27
C VAL A 73 6.26 19.32 1.14
N SER A 74 4.98 19.03 1.22
CA SER A 74 4.27 18.24 0.20
C SER A 74 4.17 18.99 -1.12
N LYS A 75 3.89 20.29 -1.11
CA LYS A 75 3.91 21.11 -2.33
C LYS A 75 5.29 21.15 -2.99
N ARG A 76 6.37 21.24 -2.18
CA ARG A 76 7.75 21.20 -2.69
C ARG A 76 8.07 19.86 -3.35
N LEU A 77 7.64 18.73 -2.74
CA LEU A 77 7.81 17.40 -3.30
C LEU A 77 7.01 17.22 -4.60
N PHE A 78 5.74 17.66 -4.66
CA PHE A 78 4.93 17.58 -5.88
C PHE A 78 5.53 18.38 -7.03
N ARG A 79 6.02 19.59 -6.75
CA ARG A 79 6.74 20.38 -7.75
C ARG A 79 7.98 19.67 -8.25
N HIS A 80 8.77 19.12 -7.33
CA HIS A 80 9.96 18.36 -7.68
C HIS A 80 9.63 17.15 -8.54
N TRP A 81 8.67 16.33 -8.15
CA TRP A 81 8.38 15.08 -8.85
C TRP A 81 7.67 15.28 -10.19
N PHE A 82 6.78 16.25 -10.31
CA PHE A 82 5.83 16.32 -11.42
C PHE A 82 5.95 17.53 -12.32
N GLU A 83 6.66 18.58 -11.88
CA GLU A 83 6.78 19.82 -12.62
C GLU A 83 8.22 20.11 -13.07
N GLU A 84 9.24 19.68 -12.31
CA GLU A 84 10.64 19.84 -12.66
C GLU A 84 11.08 18.78 -13.68
N ASP A 85 12.01 19.14 -14.56
CA ASP A 85 12.64 18.21 -15.48
C ASP A 85 13.78 17.46 -14.79
N HIS A 86 13.87 16.16 -15.05
CA HIS A 86 14.88 15.30 -14.45
C HIS A 86 15.66 14.55 -15.52
N GLU A 87 16.95 14.44 -15.32
CA GLU A 87 17.83 13.57 -16.09
C GLU A 87 18.17 12.32 -15.26
N VAL A 88 17.74 11.16 -15.74
CA VAL A 88 17.93 9.89 -15.04
C VAL A 88 18.71 8.93 -15.93
N ALA A 89 19.78 8.36 -15.39
CA ALA A 89 20.61 7.40 -16.10
C ALA A 89 19.76 6.22 -16.62
N GLY A 90 19.89 5.91 -17.91
CA GLY A 90 19.11 4.88 -18.58
C GLY A 90 17.73 5.32 -19.14
N PHE A 91 17.21 6.49 -18.73
CA PHE A 91 15.94 7.05 -19.23
C PHE A 91 16.15 8.32 -20.10
N GLY A 92 17.36 8.86 -20.14
CA GLY A 92 17.68 10.10 -20.86
C GLY A 92 17.09 11.37 -20.22
N SER A 93 17.05 12.46 -20.98
CA SER A 93 16.59 13.79 -20.54
C SER A 93 15.06 13.92 -20.41
N ALA A 94 14.29 12.88 -20.70
CA ALA A 94 12.83 12.91 -20.74
C ALA A 94 12.18 12.08 -19.62
N PHE A 95 12.87 11.85 -18.51
CA PHE A 95 12.29 11.12 -17.39
C PHE A 95 11.09 11.86 -16.80
N LYS A 96 9.96 11.19 -16.69
CA LYS A 96 8.75 11.68 -16.03
C LYS A 96 8.13 10.55 -15.22
N PHE A 97 7.67 10.85 -14.04
CA PHE A 97 6.84 9.93 -13.29
C PHE A 97 5.47 9.78 -13.97
N TYR A 98 4.89 8.58 -13.91
CA TYR A 98 3.60 8.30 -14.53
C TYR A 98 2.45 8.95 -13.75
N PHE A 99 1.38 9.28 -14.47
CA PHE A 99 0.19 9.88 -13.85
C PHE A 99 -0.40 9.01 -12.74
N GLY A 100 -0.40 7.67 -12.88
CA GLY A 100 -0.86 6.77 -11.83
C GLY A 100 -0.03 6.81 -10.55
N GLN A 101 1.27 7.11 -10.66
CA GLN A 101 2.15 7.31 -9.50
C GLN A 101 1.85 8.66 -8.83
N ARG A 102 1.62 9.69 -9.64
CA ARG A 102 1.18 11.00 -9.17
C ARG A 102 -0.15 10.90 -8.42
N GLU A 103 -1.17 10.28 -9.02
CA GLU A 103 -2.48 10.10 -8.39
C GLU A 103 -2.36 9.36 -7.06
N ALA A 104 -1.54 8.30 -7.00
CA ALA A 104 -1.38 7.50 -5.81
C ALA A 104 -0.78 8.31 -4.64
N ILE A 105 0.32 9.05 -4.89
CA ILE A 105 0.96 9.83 -3.82
C ILE A 105 0.14 11.08 -3.45
N GLU A 106 -0.49 11.72 -4.42
CA GLU A 106 -1.39 12.86 -4.15
C GLU A 106 -2.60 12.43 -3.31
N THR A 107 -3.19 11.26 -3.59
CA THR A 107 -4.29 10.70 -2.80
C THR A 107 -3.85 10.43 -1.35
N LEU A 108 -2.67 9.82 -1.16
CA LEU A 108 -2.13 9.58 0.19
C LEU A 108 -1.98 10.88 0.97
N VAL A 109 -1.33 11.87 0.37
CA VAL A 109 -1.09 13.17 1.01
C VAL A 109 -2.39 13.89 1.32
N TRP A 110 -3.34 13.89 0.38
CA TRP A 110 -4.64 14.53 0.57
C TRP A 110 -5.44 13.91 1.73
N LEU A 111 -5.48 12.57 1.80
CA LEU A 111 -6.17 11.85 2.88
C LEU A 111 -5.56 12.12 4.24
N VAL A 112 -4.25 12.28 4.32
CA VAL A 112 -3.55 12.50 5.59
C VAL A 112 -3.53 13.97 6.01
N GLU A 113 -3.17 14.89 5.10
CA GLU A 113 -2.97 16.30 5.46
C GLU A 113 -4.26 17.13 5.39
N VAL A 114 -5.14 16.84 4.42
CA VAL A 114 -6.34 17.67 4.17
C VAL A 114 -7.57 17.07 4.83
N VAL A 115 -7.81 15.77 4.62
CA VAL A 115 -8.95 15.07 5.23
C VAL A 115 -8.67 14.77 6.71
N GLY A 116 -7.41 14.44 7.04
CA GLY A 116 -7.02 14.02 8.38
C GLY A 116 -7.57 12.64 8.77
N SER A 117 -7.81 11.77 7.78
CA SER A 117 -8.39 10.44 8.00
C SER A 117 -7.52 9.59 8.91
N THR A 118 -8.12 9.06 9.97
CA THR A 118 -7.46 8.18 10.95
C THR A 118 -8.14 6.83 11.09
N ASP A 119 -9.33 6.64 10.50
CA ASP A 119 -10.13 5.42 10.65
C ASP A 119 -10.81 5.03 9.35
N THR A 120 -10.86 3.73 9.06
CA THR A 120 -11.52 3.19 7.85
C THR A 120 -13.03 3.38 7.89
N VAL A 121 -13.67 3.38 9.07
CA VAL A 121 -15.10 3.61 9.21
C VAL A 121 -15.48 5.01 8.75
N ASP A 122 -14.71 6.01 9.18
CA ASP A 122 -14.96 7.39 8.79
C ASP A 122 -14.67 7.59 7.30
N LEU A 123 -13.60 6.98 6.80
CA LEU A 123 -13.29 6.98 5.37
C LEU A 123 -14.44 6.43 4.51
N VAL A 124 -15.07 5.33 4.96
CA VAL A 124 -16.24 4.76 4.26
C VAL A 124 -17.46 5.66 4.37
N LYS A 125 -17.73 6.24 5.52
CA LYS A 125 -18.86 7.19 5.70
C LYS A 125 -18.76 8.41 4.79
N ASP A 126 -17.52 8.95 4.66
CA ASP A 126 -17.29 10.20 3.93
C ASP A 126 -17.23 10.01 2.40
N PHE A 127 -16.72 8.86 1.94
CA PHE A 127 -16.38 8.69 0.52
C PHE A 127 -17.06 7.51 -0.17
N ALA A 128 -17.87 6.69 0.53
CA ALA A 128 -18.52 5.57 -0.13
C ALA A 128 -19.50 6.04 -1.21
N THR A 129 -19.29 5.55 -2.44
CA THR A 129 -20.20 5.77 -3.55
C THR A 129 -21.28 4.71 -3.50
N ILE A 130 -22.51 5.13 -3.20
CA ILE A 130 -23.68 4.25 -3.20
C ILE A 130 -24.20 4.10 -4.62
N SER A 131 -24.40 2.88 -5.09
CA SER A 131 -24.94 2.62 -6.42
C SER A 131 -26.39 3.13 -6.54
N LYS A 132 -26.81 3.52 -7.75
CA LYS A 132 -28.19 3.98 -7.99
C LYS A 132 -29.29 2.94 -7.68
N LYS A 133 -28.92 1.65 -7.54
CA LYS A 133 -29.82 0.58 -7.06
C LYS A 133 -30.08 0.67 -5.55
N ASP A 134 -29.25 1.40 -4.83
CA ASP A 134 -29.19 1.42 -3.36
C ASP A 134 -29.81 2.70 -2.79
N ILE A 135 -30.82 3.27 -3.43
CA ILE A 135 -31.50 4.54 -3.04
C ILE A 135 -32.30 4.40 -1.73
N PHE A 136 -32.43 3.20 -1.18
CA PHE A 136 -33.10 2.98 0.09
C PHE A 136 -32.09 2.93 1.24
N GLU A 137 -32.38 3.72 2.25
CA GLU A 137 -31.63 3.95 3.48
C GLU A 137 -30.98 2.69 4.06
N ASP A 138 -29.71 2.78 4.51
CA ASP A 138 -28.93 1.77 5.23
C ASP A 138 -28.22 0.66 4.42
N ASN A 139 -27.76 0.94 3.22
CA ASN A 139 -27.02 -0.08 2.44
C ASN A 139 -25.61 -0.40 2.94
N ILE A 140 -25.08 0.41 3.83
CA ILE A 140 -23.81 0.15 4.51
C ILE A 140 -24.08 0.12 6.00
N LYS A 141 -23.88 -1.06 6.60
CA LYS A 141 -24.03 -1.26 8.04
C LYS A 141 -22.68 -1.57 8.67
N PHE A 142 -22.38 -0.90 9.77
CA PHE A 142 -21.23 -1.20 10.59
C PHE A 142 -21.68 -1.98 11.82
N GLN A 143 -20.89 -3.00 12.18
CA GLN A 143 -21.14 -3.77 13.41
C GLN A 143 -19.81 -4.15 14.07
N THR A 144 -19.88 -4.39 15.38
CA THR A 144 -18.83 -5.03 16.16
C THR A 144 -19.32 -6.41 16.58
N THR A 145 -18.50 -7.43 16.36
CA THR A 145 -18.81 -8.82 16.73
C THR A 145 -18.53 -9.09 18.22
N MET A 146 -18.92 -10.27 18.71
CA MET A 146 -18.58 -10.69 20.10
C MET A 146 -17.06 -10.81 20.34
N ASP A 147 -16.27 -10.99 19.27
CA ASP A 147 -14.80 -11.06 19.33
C ASP A 147 -14.15 -9.69 19.07
N ASP A 148 -14.88 -8.60 19.28
CA ASP A 148 -14.45 -7.21 19.04
C ASP A 148 -13.97 -6.92 17.62
N LYS A 149 -14.33 -7.75 16.65
CA LYS A 149 -14.04 -7.49 15.24
C LYS A 149 -15.00 -6.47 14.68
N ARG A 150 -14.48 -5.44 14.07
CA ARG A 150 -15.25 -4.43 13.36
C ARG A 150 -15.54 -4.93 11.95
N GLN A 151 -16.79 -4.84 11.53
CA GLN A 151 -17.23 -5.33 10.23
C GLN A 151 -18.08 -4.30 9.51
N ILE A 152 -17.99 -4.36 8.17
CA ILE A 152 -18.90 -3.68 7.25
C ILE A 152 -19.78 -4.71 6.54
N ILE A 153 -21.07 -4.45 6.48
CA ILE A 153 -22.03 -5.21 5.68
C ILE A 153 -22.51 -4.30 4.57
N ARG A 154 -22.40 -4.74 3.33
CA ARG A 154 -22.83 -3.98 2.16
C ARG A 154 -23.19 -4.87 0.99
N TYR A 155 -24.02 -4.36 0.09
CA TYR A 155 -24.26 -4.99 -1.20
C TYR A 155 -23.01 -4.84 -2.09
N ILE A 156 -22.58 -5.93 -2.71
CA ILE A 156 -21.40 -5.97 -3.58
C ILE A 156 -21.88 -6.19 -5.00
N THR A 157 -21.87 -5.12 -5.78
CA THR A 157 -22.39 -5.11 -7.15
C THR A 157 -21.69 -6.14 -8.05
N GLU A 158 -20.38 -6.34 -7.86
CA GLU A 158 -19.57 -7.28 -8.67
C GLU A 158 -19.96 -8.74 -8.44
N LEU A 159 -20.52 -9.04 -7.27
CA LEU A 159 -20.92 -10.40 -6.87
C LEU A 159 -22.44 -10.57 -6.82
N ASP A 160 -23.19 -9.51 -7.09
CA ASP A 160 -24.66 -9.46 -7.03
C ASP A 160 -25.24 -10.02 -5.71
N ARG A 161 -24.57 -9.74 -4.59
CA ARG A 161 -24.96 -10.25 -3.25
C ARG A 161 -24.51 -9.31 -2.13
N GLU A 162 -25.16 -9.47 -0.98
CA GLU A 162 -24.69 -8.87 0.27
C GLU A 162 -23.39 -9.57 0.72
N GLY A 163 -22.42 -8.82 1.22
CA GLY A 163 -21.16 -9.30 1.73
C GLY A 163 -20.79 -8.65 3.05
N VAL A 164 -20.09 -9.42 3.89
CA VAL A 164 -19.55 -8.99 5.18
C VAL A 164 -18.03 -9.01 5.09
N GLN A 165 -17.39 -7.92 5.48
CA GLN A 165 -15.93 -7.82 5.47
C GLN A 165 -15.43 -7.28 6.81
N ASP A 166 -14.33 -7.86 7.30
CA ASP A 166 -13.64 -7.35 8.47
C ASP A 166 -12.96 -6.01 8.15
N LEU A 167 -13.07 -5.06 9.08
CA LEU A 167 -12.40 -3.77 9.02
C LEU A 167 -11.13 -3.79 9.88
N PRO A 168 -10.15 -2.94 9.56
CA PRO A 168 -9.00 -2.70 10.43
C PRO A 168 -9.45 -2.25 11.84
N PHE A 169 -8.56 -2.39 12.82
CA PHE A 169 -8.82 -1.88 14.18
C PHE A 169 -8.96 -0.34 14.18
N GLU A 170 -9.53 0.19 15.25
CA GLU A 170 -9.80 1.63 15.38
C GLU A 170 -8.53 2.47 15.33
N ASN A 171 -8.68 3.71 14.86
CA ASN A 171 -7.60 4.69 14.79
C ASN A 171 -6.37 4.24 14.00
N LEU A 172 -6.53 3.31 13.05
CA LEU A 172 -5.49 2.93 12.11
C LEU A 172 -5.74 3.54 10.75
N ARG A 173 -4.84 4.40 10.29
CA ARG A 173 -4.76 4.81 8.89
C ARG A 173 -4.35 3.64 8.03
N ARG A 174 -5.30 3.02 7.38
CA ARG A 174 -5.05 1.94 6.44
C ARG A 174 -5.60 2.29 5.07
N PHE A 175 -4.72 2.32 4.07
CA PHE A 175 -5.07 2.65 2.70
C PHE A 175 -4.55 1.57 1.75
N ALA A 176 -5.37 1.17 0.77
CA ALA A 176 -4.97 0.23 -0.25
C ALA A 176 -4.91 0.91 -1.63
N PHE A 177 -3.82 0.64 -2.35
CA PHE A 177 -3.52 1.15 -3.68
C PHE A 177 -3.63 0.01 -4.68
N LYS A 178 -4.72 -0.03 -5.43
CA LYS A 178 -4.88 -0.97 -6.53
C LYS A 178 -4.17 -0.40 -7.76
N MET A 179 -2.99 -0.93 -8.02
CA MET A 179 -2.15 -0.52 -9.13
C MET A 179 -1.71 -1.75 -9.93
N ALA A 180 -1.85 -1.68 -11.25
CA ALA A 180 -1.49 -2.78 -12.12
C ALA A 180 0.00 -3.17 -11.99
N THR A 181 0.31 -4.42 -12.33
CA THR A 181 1.71 -4.87 -12.43
C THR A 181 2.43 -4.04 -13.50
N GLY A 182 3.67 -3.60 -13.20
CA GLY A 182 4.44 -2.75 -14.11
C GLY A 182 4.11 -1.25 -14.04
N SER A 183 3.11 -0.80 -13.26
CA SER A 183 2.77 0.62 -13.11
C SER A 183 3.74 1.41 -12.20
N GLY A 184 4.76 0.76 -11.65
CA GLY A 184 5.75 1.40 -10.78
C GLY A 184 5.32 1.50 -9.31
N LYS A 185 4.60 0.51 -8.76
CA LYS A 185 4.25 0.44 -7.32
C LYS A 185 5.44 0.75 -6.41
N THR A 186 6.61 0.15 -6.68
CA THR A 186 7.83 0.36 -5.89
C THR A 186 8.26 1.82 -5.83
N TRP A 187 8.04 2.58 -6.92
CA TRP A 187 8.36 4.00 -6.95
C TRP A 187 7.40 4.82 -6.08
N VAL A 188 6.11 4.46 -6.08
CA VAL A 188 5.13 5.09 -5.17
C VAL A 188 5.45 4.78 -3.71
N MET A 189 5.87 3.55 -3.39
CA MET A 189 6.34 3.20 -2.05
C MET A 189 7.53 4.09 -1.63
N ALA A 190 8.50 4.27 -2.54
CA ALA A 190 9.65 5.13 -2.29
C ALA A 190 9.25 6.62 -2.14
N MET A 191 8.30 7.12 -2.93
CA MET A 191 7.72 8.46 -2.76
C MET A 191 7.05 8.61 -1.40
N ALA A 192 6.25 7.62 -0.97
CA ALA A 192 5.59 7.62 0.33
C ALA A 192 6.59 7.65 1.50
N ILE A 193 7.71 6.92 1.38
CA ILE A 193 8.82 6.95 2.34
C ILE A 193 9.44 8.34 2.40
N VAL A 194 9.81 8.92 1.24
CA VAL A 194 10.42 10.26 1.16
C VAL A 194 9.49 11.32 1.71
N TRP A 195 8.20 11.26 1.33
CA TRP A 195 7.20 12.20 1.83
C TRP A 195 7.03 12.09 3.36
N SER A 196 6.80 10.89 3.89
CA SER A 196 6.64 10.69 5.34
C SER A 196 7.87 11.15 6.12
N TYR A 197 9.08 10.85 5.61
CA TYR A 197 10.35 11.26 6.20
C TYR A 197 10.46 12.78 6.32
N PHE A 198 10.31 13.51 5.20
CA PHE A 198 10.46 14.97 5.22
C PHE A 198 9.28 15.69 5.87
N HIS A 199 8.07 15.11 5.79
CA HIS A 199 6.94 15.62 6.53
C HIS A 199 7.19 15.52 8.05
N LYS A 200 7.71 14.40 8.53
CA LYS A 200 8.09 14.24 9.94
C LYS A 200 9.18 15.21 10.37
N LEU A 201 10.16 15.45 9.47
CA LEU A 201 11.31 16.29 9.78
C LEU A 201 10.97 17.80 9.81
N PHE A 202 10.09 18.26 8.91
CA PHE A 202 9.88 19.70 8.70
C PHE A 202 8.50 20.21 9.13
N VAL A 203 7.51 19.33 9.33
CA VAL A 203 6.18 19.74 9.74
C VAL A 203 6.04 19.55 11.26
N PRO A 204 5.81 20.62 12.02
CA PRO A 204 5.58 20.53 13.47
C PRO A 204 4.39 19.57 13.75
N GLU A 205 4.52 18.75 14.79
CA GLU A 205 3.48 17.81 15.24
C GLU A 205 3.03 16.78 14.18
N SER A 206 3.87 16.55 13.16
CA SER A 206 3.60 15.53 12.15
C SER A 206 3.35 14.16 12.79
N GLN A 207 2.25 13.53 12.40
CA GLN A 207 1.90 12.17 12.81
C GLN A 207 2.56 11.09 11.92
N MET A 208 3.39 11.51 10.95
CA MET A 208 4.17 10.61 10.11
C MET A 208 5.38 10.07 10.85
N SER A 209 6.08 9.12 10.25
CA SER A 209 7.25 8.46 10.81
C SER A 209 8.47 8.63 9.90
N THR A 210 9.65 8.53 10.50
CA THR A 210 10.92 8.28 9.80
C THR A 210 11.31 6.80 9.83
N ASN A 211 10.49 5.95 10.45
CA ASN A 211 10.69 4.52 10.50
C ASN A 211 9.70 3.79 9.60
N PHE A 212 10.19 2.85 8.83
CA PHE A 212 9.41 2.15 7.80
C PHE A 212 9.64 0.65 7.89
N LEU A 213 8.58 -0.13 7.64
CA LEU A 213 8.64 -1.58 7.49
C LEU A 213 8.02 -1.95 6.15
N ILE A 214 8.84 -2.44 5.21
CA ILE A 214 8.32 -3.02 3.98
C ILE A 214 8.22 -4.54 4.16
N VAL A 215 7.03 -5.08 3.83
CA VAL A 215 6.74 -6.50 3.91
C VAL A 215 6.45 -7.06 2.54
N ALA A 216 7.26 -8.02 2.12
CA ALA A 216 7.05 -8.80 0.91
C ALA A 216 6.25 -10.08 1.21
N PRO A 217 5.35 -10.53 0.32
CA PRO A 217 4.56 -11.75 0.55
C PRO A 217 5.41 -13.02 0.49
N ASN A 218 6.49 -13.01 -0.27
CA ASN A 218 7.36 -14.16 -0.47
C ASN A 218 8.82 -13.77 -0.74
N VAL A 219 9.70 -14.76 -0.85
CA VAL A 219 11.15 -14.55 -1.06
C VAL A 219 11.47 -13.92 -2.41
N ILE A 220 10.70 -14.21 -3.46
CA ILE A 220 10.96 -13.67 -4.81
C ILE A 220 10.69 -12.16 -4.84
N VAL A 221 9.56 -11.75 -4.28
CA VAL A 221 9.20 -10.33 -4.16
C VAL A 221 10.19 -9.62 -3.22
N TYR A 222 10.58 -10.27 -2.11
CA TYR A 222 11.60 -9.76 -1.21
C TYR A 222 12.91 -9.45 -1.95
N GLN A 223 13.45 -10.41 -2.72
CA GLN A 223 14.70 -10.23 -3.47
C GLN A 223 14.61 -9.10 -4.50
N ARG A 224 13.44 -8.86 -5.09
CA ARG A 224 13.23 -7.73 -5.99
C ARG A 224 13.30 -6.41 -5.22
N LEU A 225 12.59 -6.29 -4.11
CA LEU A 225 12.60 -5.10 -3.27
C LEU A 225 13.97 -4.85 -2.64
N GLU A 226 14.68 -5.89 -2.24
CA GLU A 226 16.05 -5.79 -1.74
C GLU A 226 16.98 -5.15 -2.78
N LYS A 227 16.89 -5.52 -4.06
CA LYS A 227 17.69 -4.90 -5.14
C LYS A 227 17.42 -3.40 -5.29
N ASP A 228 16.20 -2.97 -5.02
CA ASP A 228 15.80 -1.57 -5.17
C ASP A 228 16.13 -0.74 -3.92
N PHE A 229 15.94 -1.28 -2.72
CA PHE A 229 16.08 -0.53 -1.47
C PHE A 229 17.46 -0.70 -0.80
N ALA A 230 18.18 -1.81 -1.01
CA ALA A 230 19.48 -2.01 -0.41
C ALA A 230 20.44 -0.85 -0.73
N ASN A 231 21.17 -0.39 0.28
CA ASN A 231 22.10 0.74 0.18
C ASN A 231 21.45 2.04 -0.32
N ASN A 232 20.15 2.23 -0.09
CA ASN A 232 19.39 3.39 -0.55
C ASN A 232 19.40 3.57 -2.08
N LYS A 233 19.56 2.50 -2.84
CA LYS A 233 19.76 2.55 -4.30
C LYS A 233 18.65 3.33 -5.00
N ILE A 234 17.38 3.01 -4.76
CA ILE A 234 16.22 3.67 -5.40
C ILE A 234 16.19 5.18 -5.12
N PHE A 235 16.59 5.61 -3.90
CA PHE A 235 16.64 7.02 -3.51
C PHE A 235 17.82 7.76 -4.14
N ASN A 236 18.85 7.05 -4.58
CA ASN A 236 20.01 7.62 -5.25
C ASN A 236 19.87 7.64 -6.78
N GLU A 237 19.19 6.66 -7.36
CA GLU A 237 19.03 6.53 -8.81
C GLU A 237 17.85 7.33 -9.37
N LEU A 238 16.77 7.49 -8.58
CA LEU A 238 15.60 8.26 -8.99
C LEU A 238 15.59 9.67 -8.39
N PRO A 239 14.96 10.65 -9.05
CA PRO A 239 14.83 12.01 -8.55
C PRO A 239 13.73 12.12 -7.49
N LEU A 240 13.86 11.35 -6.40
CA LEU A 240 12.86 11.29 -5.34
C LEU A 240 13.05 12.42 -4.32
N ILE A 241 14.28 12.90 -4.15
CA ILE A 241 14.64 13.86 -3.10
C ILE A 241 15.09 15.15 -3.75
N PRO A 242 14.48 16.30 -3.42
CA PRO A 242 14.94 17.60 -3.88
C PRO A 242 16.44 17.81 -3.57
N PRO A 243 17.22 18.38 -4.49
CA PRO A 243 18.67 18.51 -4.31
C PRO A 243 19.07 19.19 -3.00
N GLU A 244 18.32 20.20 -2.57
CA GLU A 244 18.55 20.94 -1.34
C GLU A 244 18.27 20.15 -0.07
N TRP A 245 17.53 19.04 -0.15
CA TRP A 245 17.20 18.17 0.98
C TRP A 245 18.08 16.91 1.05
N ARG A 246 18.90 16.66 0.05
CA ARG A 246 19.75 15.46 -0.05
C ARG A 246 20.62 15.22 1.19
N GLN A 247 21.20 16.26 1.74
CA GLN A 247 22.08 16.17 2.92
C GLN A 247 21.32 15.82 4.21
N GLN A 248 20.01 16.06 4.23
CA GLN A 248 19.14 15.81 5.38
C GLN A 248 18.48 14.42 5.33
N PHE A 249 18.60 13.72 4.21
CA PHE A 249 18.09 12.37 4.06
C PHE A 249 19.13 11.36 4.48
N SER A 250 18.89 10.73 5.64
CA SER A 250 19.72 9.65 6.17
C SER A 250 18.82 8.51 6.62
N LEU A 251 18.69 7.47 5.81
CA LEU A 251 17.83 6.32 6.07
C LEU A 251 18.67 5.06 6.20
N LYS A 252 18.67 4.44 7.38
CA LYS A 252 19.34 3.16 7.60
C LYS A 252 18.47 2.02 7.09
N VAL A 253 18.96 1.30 6.08
CA VAL A 253 18.27 0.12 5.56
C VAL A 253 18.76 -1.11 6.33
N ILE A 254 17.82 -1.84 6.92
CA ILE A 254 18.03 -3.06 7.69
C ILE A 254 17.32 -4.19 6.96
N LEU A 255 18.12 -5.07 6.38
CA LEU A 255 17.63 -6.21 5.61
C LEU A 255 17.34 -7.39 6.54
N ARG A 256 16.58 -8.32 6.02
CA ARG A 256 16.28 -9.58 6.70
C ARG A 256 17.57 -10.31 7.06
N GLY A 257 17.76 -10.60 8.35
CA GLY A 257 18.94 -11.31 8.87
C GLY A 257 20.10 -10.40 9.28
N ASP A 258 20.00 -9.09 9.06
CA ASP A 258 20.97 -8.15 9.57
C ASP A 258 20.91 -8.06 11.10
N ALA A 259 22.07 -8.07 11.73
CA ALA A 259 22.21 -7.84 13.18
C ALA A 259 22.37 -6.35 13.54
N ALA A 260 22.07 -5.45 12.60
CA ALA A 260 22.26 -4.02 12.78
C ALA A 260 21.20 -3.41 13.72
N GLU A 261 21.65 -2.68 14.75
CA GLU A 261 20.75 -1.92 15.60
C GLU A 261 20.07 -0.77 14.83
N PRO A 262 18.80 -0.41 15.16
CA PRO A 262 18.15 0.75 14.56
C PRO A 262 18.93 2.04 14.77
N ASP A 263 18.89 2.91 13.77
CA ASP A 263 19.39 4.27 13.91
C ASP A 263 18.36 5.11 14.67
N PRO A 264 18.77 5.95 15.62
CA PRO A 264 17.84 6.81 16.34
C PRO A 264 17.04 7.78 15.45
N SER A 265 17.54 8.09 14.27
CA SER A 265 16.95 9.09 13.37
C SER A 265 15.96 8.50 12.37
N ALA A 266 16.33 7.43 11.66
CA ALA A 266 15.45 6.86 10.63
C ALA A 266 15.86 5.46 10.19
N ASN A 267 14.87 4.60 9.96
CA ASN A 267 15.10 3.21 9.58
C ASN A 267 14.12 2.72 8.50
N LEU A 268 14.62 1.87 7.63
CA LEU A 268 13.82 1.09 6.70
C LEU A 268 14.10 -0.39 6.91
N PHE A 269 13.16 -1.09 7.51
CA PHE A 269 13.19 -2.55 7.66
C PHE A 269 12.57 -3.20 6.43
N LEU A 270 13.23 -4.20 5.89
CA LEU A 270 12.73 -5.01 4.77
C LEU A 270 12.69 -6.49 5.15
N THR A 271 11.49 -7.08 5.14
CA THR A 271 11.29 -8.48 5.49
C THR A 271 10.25 -9.16 4.58
N ASN A 272 10.06 -10.45 4.74
CA ASN A 272 8.96 -11.17 4.10
C ASN A 272 8.02 -11.79 5.14
N ILE A 273 6.76 -11.93 4.75
CA ILE A 273 5.67 -12.30 5.64
C ILE A 273 5.86 -13.69 6.27
N GLN A 274 6.34 -14.68 5.52
CA GLN A 274 6.54 -16.06 6.00
C GLN A 274 7.40 -16.14 7.26
N ARG A 275 8.32 -15.20 7.42
CA ARG A 275 9.21 -15.14 8.59
C ARG A 275 8.58 -14.48 9.79
N LEU A 276 7.56 -13.64 9.60
CA LEU A 276 6.80 -13.06 10.70
C LEU A 276 5.86 -14.08 11.35
N TYR A 277 5.48 -15.14 10.63
CA TYR A 277 4.68 -16.27 11.17
C TYR A 277 5.49 -17.27 11.97
N GLU A 278 6.72 -17.56 11.59
CA GLU A 278 7.58 -18.52 12.29
C GLU A 278 7.78 -18.18 13.78
N PHE A 279 7.32 -16.97 14.20
CA PHE A 279 7.41 -16.50 15.58
C PHE A 279 6.23 -16.86 16.46
N ARG A 280 5.06 -17.23 15.88
CA ARG A 280 3.82 -17.37 16.66
C ARG A 280 3.33 -18.79 16.83
N ASP A 281 3.54 -19.66 15.89
CA ASP A 281 2.84 -20.95 15.78
C ASP A 281 3.66 -22.14 16.22
N GLN A 282 4.57 -21.96 17.13
CA GLN A 282 5.05 -23.11 17.86
C GLN A 282 4.43 -23.11 19.27
N GLU A 283 3.12 -23.32 19.36
CA GLU A 283 2.63 -24.24 20.39
C GLU A 283 3.33 -25.56 20.11
N TRP A 284 4.46 -25.73 20.81
CA TRP A 284 5.27 -26.92 20.69
C TRP A 284 4.47 -28.08 21.31
N GLU A 285 3.92 -28.95 20.47
CA GLU A 285 3.46 -30.26 20.89
C GLU A 285 4.65 -31.22 20.84
N PRO A 286 5.01 -31.87 21.93
CA PRO A 286 6.10 -32.83 21.95
C PRO A 286 5.77 -34.05 21.08
N ASP A 287 6.61 -34.33 20.10
CA ASP A 287 6.45 -35.51 19.21
C ASP A 287 6.54 -36.83 19.96
N ASN A 288 7.07 -36.84 21.16
CA ASN A 288 7.20 -38.01 22.02
C ASN A 288 7.36 -37.63 23.51
N PRO A 289 7.21 -38.58 24.46
CA PRO A 289 7.30 -38.32 25.89
C PRO A 289 8.68 -37.81 26.38
N VAL A 290 9.75 -38.09 25.63
CA VAL A 290 11.11 -37.62 25.96
C VAL A 290 11.27 -36.16 25.63
N ASP A 291 10.70 -35.71 24.51
CA ASP A 291 10.70 -34.29 24.14
C ASP A 291 9.83 -33.47 25.08
N ALA A 292 8.75 -34.06 25.60
CA ALA A 292 7.92 -33.43 26.64
C ALA A 292 8.69 -33.20 27.94
N LEU A 293 9.66 -34.07 28.25
CA LEU A 293 10.47 -33.97 29.46
C LEU A 293 11.69 -33.03 29.30
N LEU A 294 12.29 -32.99 28.12
CA LEU A 294 13.51 -32.23 27.82
C LEU A 294 13.24 -30.80 27.37
N GLY A 295 11.99 -30.47 27.06
CA GLY A 295 11.61 -29.16 26.55
C GLY A 295 12.02 -28.94 25.07
N LYS A 296 11.60 -27.81 24.53
CA LYS A 296 11.81 -27.43 23.13
C LYS A 296 13.32 -27.34 22.79
N LYS A 297 13.75 -28.03 21.74
CA LYS A 297 15.10 -27.85 21.20
C LYS A 297 15.30 -26.39 20.77
N PRO A 298 16.47 -25.78 21.09
CA PRO A 298 16.78 -24.44 20.58
C PRO A 298 16.73 -24.40 19.06
N SER A 299 15.99 -23.48 18.50
CA SER A 299 15.93 -23.25 17.06
C SER A 299 17.28 -22.77 16.54
N PRO A 300 17.67 -23.09 15.27
CA PRO A 300 18.93 -22.62 14.69
C PRO A 300 19.07 -21.10 14.69
N LEU A 301 20.31 -20.60 14.69
CA LEU A 301 20.71 -19.18 14.75
C LEU A 301 19.91 -18.21 13.84
N ALA A 302 19.39 -18.68 12.70
CA ALA A 302 18.56 -17.87 11.81
C ALA A 302 17.23 -17.39 12.44
N SER A 303 16.69 -18.11 13.43
CA SER A 303 15.48 -17.69 14.15
C SER A 303 15.75 -16.67 15.26
N ALA A 304 16.95 -16.62 15.82
CA ALA A 304 17.35 -15.63 16.81
C ALA A 304 17.41 -14.21 16.22
N ASN A 305 18.10 -14.03 15.08
CA ASN A 305 18.24 -12.72 14.44
C ASN A 305 16.93 -12.08 13.97
N GLN A 306 15.86 -12.85 13.88
CA GLN A 306 14.55 -12.37 13.43
C GLN A 306 13.62 -12.00 14.57
N ARG A 307 13.65 -12.73 15.68
CA ARG A 307 13.06 -12.25 16.94
C ARG A 307 13.64 -10.88 17.25
N GLU A 308 14.93 -10.73 17.12
CA GLU A 308 15.62 -9.47 17.30
C GLU A 308 15.10 -8.36 16.38
N MET A 309 14.72 -8.61 15.11
CA MET A 309 14.16 -7.56 14.24
C MET A 309 12.81 -7.05 14.75
N LEU A 310 11.88 -7.93 15.15
CA LEU A 310 10.59 -7.52 15.70
C LEU A 310 10.76 -6.82 17.05
N GLU A 311 11.62 -7.34 17.93
CA GLU A 311 11.94 -6.72 19.20
C GLU A 311 12.52 -5.31 19.00
N ARG A 312 13.39 -5.12 18.01
CA ARG A 312 13.93 -3.81 17.63
C ARG A 312 12.87 -2.87 17.08
N ILE A 313 11.96 -3.35 16.22
CA ILE A 313 10.83 -2.56 15.73
C ILE A 313 9.95 -2.10 16.89
N GLN A 314 9.70 -2.95 17.88
CA GLN A 314 8.89 -2.62 19.06
C GLN A 314 9.53 -1.57 19.98
N THR A 315 10.83 -1.30 19.85
CA THR A 315 11.49 -0.21 20.59
C THR A 315 11.30 1.17 19.97
N LEU A 316 10.77 1.24 18.74
CA LEU A 316 10.52 2.49 18.03
C LEU A 316 9.32 3.24 18.63
N LYS A 317 9.18 4.51 18.29
CA LYS A 317 8.05 5.34 18.75
C LYS A 317 6.85 5.21 17.83
N ASP A 318 7.10 5.21 16.54
CA ASP A 318 6.11 5.18 15.48
C ASP A 318 6.69 4.45 14.27
N LEU A 319 5.81 4.00 13.35
CA LEU A 319 6.19 3.20 12.19
C LEU A 319 5.17 3.37 11.07
N VAL A 320 5.63 3.45 9.83
CA VAL A 320 4.82 3.24 8.62
C VAL A 320 5.03 1.83 8.10
N VAL A 321 3.95 1.07 7.95
CA VAL A 321 3.99 -0.27 7.34
C VAL A 321 3.59 -0.18 5.88
N ILE A 322 4.36 -0.82 5.00
CA ILE A 322 4.13 -0.90 3.55
C ILE A 322 4.10 -2.36 3.14
N ASN A 323 2.95 -2.82 2.68
CA ASN A 323 2.76 -4.18 2.17
C ASN A 323 2.83 -4.19 0.65
N ASP A 324 3.74 -4.96 0.07
CA ASP A 324 3.73 -5.25 -1.37
C ASP A 324 2.95 -6.54 -1.66
N GLU A 325 2.18 -6.52 -2.76
CA GLU A 325 1.32 -7.62 -3.20
C GLU A 325 0.38 -8.16 -2.11
N ALA A 326 -0.33 -7.24 -1.44
CA ALA A 326 -1.19 -7.52 -0.30
C ALA A 326 -2.29 -8.59 -0.54
N HIS A 327 -2.56 -8.97 -1.80
CA HIS A 327 -3.55 -10.00 -2.16
C HIS A 327 -3.11 -11.45 -1.91
N HIS A 328 -1.80 -11.70 -1.72
CA HIS A 328 -1.29 -13.04 -1.42
C HIS A 328 -1.49 -13.50 0.04
N VAL A 329 -2.17 -12.70 0.83
CA VAL A 329 -2.18 -12.79 2.30
C VAL A 329 -3.47 -13.44 2.84
N HIS A 330 -4.15 -14.30 2.07
CA HIS A 330 -5.51 -14.71 2.41
C HIS A 330 -5.66 -15.63 3.65
N ASP A 331 -4.85 -16.66 3.84
CA ASP A 331 -4.88 -17.49 5.05
C ASP A 331 -3.97 -16.92 6.15
N GLU A 332 -3.04 -16.12 5.73
CA GLU A 332 -2.02 -15.51 6.54
C GLU A 332 -2.47 -14.15 7.12
N THR A 333 -3.57 -13.54 6.61
CA THR A 333 -4.05 -12.23 7.09
C THR A 333 -4.38 -12.23 8.56
N LEU A 334 -4.93 -13.29 9.11
CA LEU A 334 -5.24 -13.34 10.54
C LEU A 334 -3.97 -13.33 11.42
N ALA A 335 -2.97 -14.12 11.07
CA ALA A 335 -1.71 -14.13 11.83
C ALA A 335 -0.90 -12.85 11.57
N TRP A 336 -0.91 -12.35 10.32
CA TRP A 336 -0.31 -11.08 9.94
C TRP A 336 -0.97 -9.90 10.65
N ASN A 337 -2.28 -9.79 10.61
CA ASN A 337 -3.04 -8.76 11.32
C ASN A 337 -2.74 -8.79 12.84
N LYS A 338 -2.66 -9.98 13.44
CA LYS A 338 -2.28 -10.14 14.84
C LYS A 338 -0.85 -9.66 15.13
N SER A 339 0.10 -9.93 14.22
CA SER A 339 1.49 -9.47 14.36
C SER A 339 1.57 -7.95 14.27
N LEU A 340 0.85 -7.33 13.33
CA LEU A 340 0.79 -5.87 13.21
C LEU A 340 0.04 -5.20 14.35
N THR A 341 -1.02 -5.83 14.86
CA THR A 341 -1.69 -5.37 16.09
C THR A 341 -0.72 -5.37 17.25
N ALA A 342 0.05 -6.44 17.43
CA ALA A 342 1.07 -6.51 18.48
C ALA A 342 2.18 -5.47 18.30
N ILE A 343 2.58 -5.16 17.07
CA ILE A 343 3.52 -4.06 16.78
C ILE A 343 2.86 -2.73 17.12
N HIS A 344 1.62 -2.49 16.69
CA HIS A 344 0.90 -1.26 16.98
C HIS A 344 0.77 -0.99 18.48
N GLU A 345 0.42 -2.00 19.25
CA GLU A 345 0.28 -1.91 20.72
C GLU A 345 1.61 -1.71 21.44
N ALA A 346 2.71 -2.23 20.89
CA ALA A 346 4.05 -2.09 21.47
C ALA A 346 4.69 -0.72 21.20
N LEU A 347 4.35 -0.08 20.08
CA LEU A 347 4.87 1.25 19.73
C LEU A 347 4.23 2.33 20.60
N SER A 348 5.03 3.26 21.16
CA SER A 348 4.50 4.29 22.05
C SER A 348 3.48 5.24 21.40
N ASN A 349 3.57 5.46 20.08
CA ASN A 349 2.64 6.27 19.29
C ASN A 349 1.82 5.40 18.30
N GLY A 350 1.96 4.09 18.34
CA GLY A 350 1.32 3.19 17.40
C GLY A 350 1.86 3.25 15.97
N LEU A 351 1.15 2.60 15.04
CA LEU A 351 1.43 2.72 13.61
C LEU A 351 0.94 4.07 13.08
N SER A 352 1.83 4.81 12.44
CA SER A 352 1.47 6.09 11.77
C SER A 352 0.55 5.86 10.58
N SER A 353 0.79 4.81 9.81
CA SER A 353 -0.07 4.36 8.72
C SER A 353 0.30 2.94 8.26
N TRP A 354 -0.65 2.31 7.56
CA TRP A 354 -0.49 1.03 6.91
C TRP A 354 -0.93 1.14 5.45
N LEU A 355 0.00 0.92 4.53
CA LEU A 355 -0.18 1.09 3.10
C LEU A 355 -0.11 -0.27 2.40
N ASP A 356 -1.22 -0.69 1.79
CA ASP A 356 -1.33 -1.95 1.05
C ASP A 356 -1.22 -1.69 -0.45
N PHE A 357 -0.21 -2.24 -1.12
CA PHE A 357 -0.05 -2.16 -2.57
C PHE A 357 -0.37 -3.50 -3.22
N SER A 358 -1.25 -3.52 -4.22
CA SER A 358 -1.60 -4.74 -4.94
C SER A 358 -2.21 -4.44 -6.31
N ALA A 359 -2.05 -5.36 -7.26
CA ALA A 359 -2.80 -5.34 -8.51
C ALA A 359 -4.26 -5.80 -8.30
N THR A 360 -4.50 -6.67 -7.33
CA THR A 360 -5.79 -7.31 -7.05
C THR A 360 -6.08 -7.37 -5.55
N PRO A 361 -6.28 -6.22 -4.87
CA PRO A 361 -6.49 -6.19 -3.41
C PRO A 361 -7.88 -6.71 -3.04
N LYS A 362 -8.00 -8.04 -2.92
CA LYS A 362 -9.23 -8.76 -2.58
C LYS A 362 -9.03 -9.63 -1.36
N ASP A 363 -10.10 -9.82 -0.60
CA ASP A 363 -10.15 -10.76 0.51
C ASP A 363 -10.35 -12.21 0.01
N GLN A 364 -10.37 -13.17 0.94
CA GLN A 364 -10.57 -14.59 0.66
C GLN A 364 -11.92 -14.91 0.00
N ASN A 365 -12.91 -14.03 0.09
CA ASN A 365 -14.22 -14.16 -0.55
C ASN A 365 -14.25 -13.55 -1.95
N GLY A 366 -13.12 -13.04 -2.45
CA GLY A 366 -12.97 -12.38 -3.74
C GLY A 366 -13.50 -10.95 -3.76
N MET A 367 -13.79 -10.35 -2.61
CA MET A 367 -14.30 -9.00 -2.48
C MET A 367 -13.14 -8.00 -2.36
N PHE A 368 -13.22 -6.88 -3.07
CA PHE A 368 -12.25 -5.80 -2.92
C PHE A 368 -12.24 -5.23 -1.50
N PHE A 369 -11.07 -4.93 -0.97
CA PHE A 369 -10.94 -4.29 0.34
C PHE A 369 -11.74 -2.99 0.40
N PRO A 370 -12.50 -2.72 1.48
CA PRO A 370 -13.29 -1.49 1.59
C PRO A 370 -12.45 -0.23 1.77
N TRP A 371 -11.15 -0.34 2.08
CA TRP A 371 -10.20 0.78 2.22
C TRP A 371 -9.31 1.01 0.98
N ILE A 372 -9.74 0.57 -0.22
CA ILE A 372 -9.05 0.92 -1.46
C ILE A 372 -9.34 2.37 -1.80
N VAL A 373 -8.30 3.18 -1.90
CA VAL A 373 -8.37 4.62 -2.15
C VAL A 373 -7.90 5.02 -3.55
N VAL A 374 -7.16 4.15 -4.23
CA VAL A 374 -6.65 4.34 -5.60
C VAL A 374 -6.94 3.10 -6.44
N ASP A 375 -7.39 3.29 -7.68
CA ASP A 375 -7.58 2.25 -8.69
C ASP A 375 -6.95 2.68 -10.01
N TYR A 376 -5.74 2.22 -10.29
CA TYR A 376 -5.02 2.50 -11.52
C TYR A 376 -4.81 1.21 -12.33
N PRO A 377 -5.73 0.87 -13.25
CA PRO A 377 -5.62 -0.28 -14.14
C PRO A 377 -4.63 -0.01 -15.29
N LEU A 378 -4.22 -1.06 -16.01
CA LEU A 378 -3.28 -0.97 -17.15
C LEU A 378 -3.86 -0.23 -18.37
N ALA A 379 -5.16 -0.17 -18.56
CA ALA A 379 -5.78 0.52 -19.70
C ALA A 379 -7.25 0.85 -19.44
#